data_5493b5e41503955c94ca6e3b253702ce
#
_entry.id   5493b5e41503955c94ca6e3b253702ce
#
_cell.length_a   1.000
_cell.length_b   1.000
_cell.length_c   1.000
_cell.angle_alpha   90.00
_cell.angle_beta   90.00
_cell.angle_gamma   90.00
#
_symmetry.space_group_name_H-M   'P 1'
#
loop_
_entity.id
_entity.type
_entity.pdbx_description
1 polymer ?
#
loop_
_entity_poly.entity_id
_entity_poly.type
_entity_poly.pdbx_seq_one_letter_code
_entity_poly.pdbx_strand_id
1 'polypeptide(L)'
;MMLKDIDRFFWEKPEPVRSCLSALRYLIKSYDPAIEEVWQYSTPFYRLGKKRLCYIWIEKKTGRPYLGIVNGKLIDHPQLIAEKRLRMKILLLDAGEDLPVELIMEILNMAAALP
;
A
#
# COMPACT_ATOMS: atom_id res chain seq x y z
N MET A 1 7.96 2.97 26.61
CA MET A 1 7.59 1.91 25.65
C MET A 1 8.10 2.27 24.27
N MET A 2 8.82 1.39 23.65
CA MET A 2 9.34 1.63 22.31
C MET A 2 8.32 1.20 21.24
N LEU A 3 8.12 2.04 20.25
CA LEU A 3 7.29 1.68 19.10
C LEU A 3 8.02 0.66 18.25
N LYS A 4 7.28 -0.27 17.65
CA LYS A 4 7.81 -1.13 16.60
C LYS A 4 8.18 -0.27 15.39
N ASP A 5 9.15 -0.71 14.61
CA ASP A 5 9.60 0.03 13.42
C ASP A 5 8.44 0.38 12.47
N ILE A 6 7.54 -0.57 12.26
CA ILE A 6 6.40 -0.35 11.38
C ILE A 6 5.45 0.73 11.94
N ASP A 7 5.21 0.73 13.23
CA ASP A 7 4.35 1.75 13.85
C ASP A 7 5.02 3.13 13.77
N ARG A 8 6.33 3.17 13.97
CA ARG A 8 7.10 4.40 13.86
C ARG A 8 7.03 4.96 12.45
N PHE A 9 7.11 4.12 11.43
CA PHE A 9 6.99 4.56 10.04
C PHE A 9 5.72 5.40 9.83
N PHE A 10 4.58 4.92 10.32
CA PHE A 10 3.31 5.65 10.19
C PHE A 10 3.28 6.89 11.08
N TRP A 11 3.73 6.76 12.31
CA TRP A 11 3.66 7.84 13.30
C TRP A 11 4.52 9.05 12.94
N GLU A 12 5.69 8.83 12.35
CA GLU A 12 6.65 9.89 12.06
C GLU A 12 6.30 10.76 10.86
N LYS A 13 5.31 10.38 10.07
CA LYS A 13 4.95 11.17 8.89
C LYS A 13 4.18 12.42 9.29
N PRO A 14 4.44 13.57 8.62
CA PRO A 14 3.67 14.78 8.88
C PRO A 14 2.26 14.66 8.31
N GLU A 15 1.34 15.48 8.86
CA GLU A 15 0.01 15.59 8.27
C GLU A 15 0.06 16.39 6.97
N PRO A 16 -0.80 16.12 5.99
CA PRO A 16 -1.89 15.14 6.00
C PRO A 16 -1.47 13.70 5.64
N VAL A 17 -0.20 13.50 5.34
CA VAL A 17 0.32 12.18 4.91
C VAL A 17 0.09 11.12 5.99
N ARG A 18 0.33 11.45 7.26
CA ARG A 18 0.15 10.50 8.35
C ARG A 18 -1.29 9.95 8.40
N SER A 19 -2.28 10.81 8.35
CA SER A 19 -3.68 10.37 8.38
C SER A 19 -4.04 9.53 7.16
N CYS A 20 -3.55 9.91 5.99
CA CYS A 20 -3.78 9.16 4.76
C CYS A 20 -3.17 7.76 4.86
N LEU A 21 -1.92 7.65 5.30
CA LEU A 21 -1.24 6.37 5.46
C LEU A 21 -1.90 5.49 6.52
N SER A 22 -2.33 6.08 7.63
CA SER A 22 -3.02 5.33 8.68
C SER A 22 -4.35 4.78 8.21
N ALA A 23 -5.09 5.56 7.43
CA ALA A 23 -6.36 5.11 6.84
C ALA A 23 -6.12 3.99 5.82
N LEU A 24 -5.07 4.11 5.01
CA LEU A 24 -4.70 3.07 4.04
C LEU A 24 -4.31 1.78 4.75
N ARG A 25 -3.51 1.88 5.80
CA ARG A 25 -3.13 0.74 6.64
C ARG A 25 -4.36 0.01 7.17
N TYR A 26 -5.28 0.77 7.73
CA TYR A 26 -6.52 0.21 8.27
C TYR A 26 -7.32 -0.49 7.18
N LEU A 27 -7.46 0.15 6.02
CA LEU A 27 -8.24 -0.40 4.91
C LEU A 27 -7.66 -1.72 4.41
N ILE A 28 -6.34 -1.79 4.24
CA ILE A 28 -5.68 -3.02 3.80
C ILE A 28 -5.88 -4.14 4.83
N LYS A 29 -5.67 -3.84 6.09
CA LYS A 29 -5.82 -4.84 7.16
C LYS A 29 -7.27 -5.31 7.30
N SER A 30 -8.22 -4.47 6.90
CA SER A 30 -9.65 -4.81 6.93
C SER A 30 -10.10 -5.63 5.72
N TYR A 31 -9.26 -5.72 4.69
CA TYR A 31 -9.61 -6.42 3.46
C TYR A 31 -9.91 -7.89 3.71
N ASP A 32 -9.09 -8.54 4.53
CA ASP A 32 -9.25 -9.96 4.84
C ASP A 32 -8.62 -10.20 6.22
N PRO A 33 -9.28 -10.94 7.13
CA PRO A 33 -8.72 -11.21 8.46
C PRO A 33 -7.41 -12.00 8.40
N ALA A 34 -7.11 -12.67 7.29
CA ALA A 34 -5.86 -13.41 7.11
C ALA A 34 -4.70 -12.52 6.66
N ILE A 35 -4.94 -11.23 6.39
CA ILE A 35 -3.86 -10.30 6.02
C ILE A 35 -2.87 -10.18 7.20
N GLU A 36 -1.59 -10.35 6.87
CA GLU A 36 -0.49 -10.22 7.82
C GLU A 36 0.37 -9.03 7.43
N GLU A 37 0.55 -8.11 8.37
CA GLU A 37 1.41 -6.92 8.18
C GLU A 37 2.83 -7.27 8.58
N VAL A 38 3.79 -7.06 7.68
CA VAL A 38 5.18 -7.46 7.87
C VAL A 38 6.10 -6.29 7.55
N TRP A 39 7.11 -6.07 8.40
CA TRP A 39 8.15 -5.07 8.18
C TRP A 39 9.31 -5.72 7.43
N GLN A 40 9.45 -5.42 6.13
CA GLN A 40 10.53 -5.94 5.28
C GLN A 40 11.13 -4.81 4.45
N TYR A 41 12.44 -4.82 4.30
CA TYR A 41 13.15 -3.80 3.52
C TYR A 41 12.80 -2.39 3.99
N SER A 42 12.66 -2.22 5.31
CA SER A 42 12.26 -0.97 5.94
C SER A 42 10.92 -0.43 5.42
N THR A 43 10.02 -1.31 5.05
CA THR A 43 8.76 -0.98 4.38
C THR A 43 7.61 -1.83 4.93
N PRO A 44 6.41 -1.24 5.10
CA PRO A 44 5.23 -2.04 5.47
C PRO A 44 4.75 -2.88 4.29
N PHE A 45 4.88 -4.19 4.38
CA PHE A 45 4.35 -5.15 3.42
C PHE A 45 3.14 -5.87 3.99
N TYR A 46 2.26 -6.32 3.12
CA TYR A 46 1.02 -7.03 3.49
C TYR A 46 0.94 -8.34 2.72
N ARG A 47 0.82 -9.43 3.46
CA ARG A 47 0.80 -10.78 2.92
C ARG A 47 -0.58 -11.41 3.10
N LEU A 48 -0.99 -12.19 2.12
CA LEU A 48 -2.19 -13.03 2.22
C LEU A 48 -1.74 -14.46 1.97
N GLY A 49 -1.58 -15.23 3.04
CA GLY A 49 -0.95 -16.52 2.97
C GLY A 49 0.53 -16.39 2.63
N LYS A 50 0.98 -17.09 1.61
CA LYS A 50 2.37 -17.01 1.13
C LYS A 50 2.59 -15.89 0.13
N LYS A 51 1.52 -15.23 -0.30
CA LYS A 51 1.59 -14.18 -1.32
C LYS A 51 1.84 -12.83 -0.70
N ARG A 52 2.91 -12.15 -1.12
CA ARG A 52 3.11 -10.74 -0.80
C ARG A 52 2.20 -9.94 -1.72
N LEU A 53 1.15 -9.36 -1.15
CA LEU A 53 0.09 -8.72 -1.91
C LEU A 53 0.46 -7.31 -2.32
N CYS A 54 0.81 -6.49 -1.33
CA CYS A 54 1.04 -5.07 -1.53
C CYS A 54 1.95 -4.49 -0.45
N TYR A 55 2.30 -3.23 -0.62
CA TYR A 55 3.11 -2.48 0.33
C TYR A 55 2.71 -1.01 0.29
N ILE A 56 3.14 -0.26 1.29
CA ILE A 56 2.89 1.18 1.40
C ILE A 56 4.22 1.91 1.35
N TRP A 57 4.29 2.97 0.54
CA TRP A 57 5.49 3.82 0.48
C TRP A 57 5.13 5.24 0.09
N ILE A 58 6.14 6.08 -0.04
CA ILE A 58 6.00 7.49 -0.39
C ILE A 58 6.89 7.79 -1.58
N GLU A 59 6.33 8.46 -2.59
CA GLU A 59 7.09 8.87 -3.75
C GLU A 59 8.05 10.00 -3.39
N LYS A 60 9.34 9.83 -3.71
CA LYS A 60 10.37 10.79 -3.36
C LYS A 60 10.15 12.17 -3.96
N LYS A 61 9.74 12.23 -5.23
CA LYS A 61 9.62 13.50 -5.96
C LYS A 61 8.53 14.39 -5.41
N THR A 62 7.38 13.82 -5.07
CA THR A 62 6.20 14.59 -4.71
C THR A 62 5.82 14.48 -3.25
N GLY A 63 6.36 13.51 -2.52
CA GLY A 63 5.95 13.22 -1.15
C GLY A 63 4.58 12.55 -1.06
N ARG A 64 4.01 12.13 -2.20
CA ARG A 64 2.70 11.50 -2.23
C ARG A 64 2.77 10.05 -1.74
N PRO A 65 1.87 9.65 -0.85
CA PRO A 65 1.79 8.24 -0.48
C PRO A 65 1.26 7.40 -1.62
N TYR A 66 1.61 6.11 -1.63
CA TYR A 66 1.08 5.22 -2.64
C TYR A 66 0.93 3.79 -2.12
N LEU A 67 0.03 3.07 -2.78
CA LEU A 67 -0.15 1.63 -2.58
C LEU A 67 0.60 0.92 -3.71
N GLY A 68 1.59 0.11 -3.36
CA GLY A 68 2.33 -0.68 -4.33
C GLY A 68 1.78 -2.09 -4.42
N ILE A 69 1.59 -2.60 -5.63
CA ILE A 69 1.13 -3.96 -5.85
C ILE A 69 2.34 -4.78 -6.31
N VAL A 70 2.70 -5.79 -5.52
CA VAL A 70 3.95 -6.54 -5.74
C VAL A 70 3.99 -7.18 -7.12
N ASN A 71 2.94 -7.84 -7.56
CA ASN A 71 2.86 -8.44 -8.88
C ASN A 71 2.02 -7.60 -9.83
N GLY A 72 2.13 -6.28 -9.72
CA GLY A 72 1.33 -5.34 -10.50
C GLY A 72 1.45 -5.49 -12.00
N LYS A 73 2.60 -5.98 -12.51
CA LYS A 73 2.77 -6.20 -13.95
C LYS A 73 1.74 -7.16 -14.53
N LEU A 74 1.17 -8.03 -13.68
CA LEU A 74 0.14 -8.99 -14.11
C LEU A 74 -1.27 -8.41 -14.06
N ILE A 75 -1.40 -7.16 -13.64
CA ILE A 75 -2.69 -6.46 -13.54
C ILE A 75 -2.73 -5.33 -14.55
N ASP A 76 -3.73 -5.38 -15.44
CA ASP A 76 -3.98 -4.30 -16.41
C ASP A 76 -5.10 -3.44 -15.85
N HIS A 77 -4.71 -2.28 -15.30
CA HIS A 77 -5.66 -1.33 -14.73
C HIS A 77 -5.20 0.09 -15.04
N PRO A 78 -6.10 0.95 -15.57
CA PRO A 78 -5.71 2.29 -16.01
C PRO A 78 -5.19 3.20 -14.90
N GLN A 79 -5.55 2.92 -13.64
CA GLN A 79 -5.12 3.74 -12.51
C GLN A 79 -3.77 3.29 -11.94
N LEU A 80 -3.23 2.15 -12.37
CA LEU A 80 -1.95 1.65 -11.89
C LEU A 80 -0.82 2.09 -12.81
N ILE A 81 0.27 2.56 -12.22
CA ILE A 81 1.43 3.09 -12.93
C ILE A 81 2.64 2.20 -12.69
N ALA A 82 3.30 1.76 -13.76
CA ALA A 82 4.52 0.98 -13.66
C ALA A 82 5.77 1.86 -13.64
N GLU A 83 5.80 2.89 -14.46
CA GLU A 83 6.99 3.72 -14.70
C GLU A 83 8.18 2.83 -15.06
N LYS A 84 9.29 2.93 -14.31
CA LYS A 84 10.48 2.10 -14.57
C LYS A 84 10.48 0.79 -13.80
N ARG A 85 9.40 0.47 -13.09
CA ARG A 85 9.30 -0.76 -12.32
C ARG A 85 9.05 -1.95 -13.23
N LEU A 86 9.82 -3.01 -13.02
CA LEU A 86 9.73 -4.21 -13.87
C LEU A 86 8.61 -5.14 -13.42
N ARG A 87 8.30 -5.16 -12.14
CA ARG A 87 7.35 -6.12 -11.55
C ARG A 87 6.18 -5.45 -10.86
N MET A 88 6.42 -4.33 -10.21
CA MET A 88 5.42 -3.66 -9.37
C MET A 88 4.71 -2.57 -10.13
N LYS A 89 3.47 -2.29 -9.73
CA LYS A 89 2.74 -1.10 -10.16
C LYS A 89 2.24 -0.38 -8.92
N ILE A 90 2.02 0.91 -9.03
CA ILE A 90 1.59 1.72 -7.89
C ILE A 90 0.31 2.48 -8.18
N LEU A 91 -0.46 2.70 -7.12
CA LEU A 91 -1.58 3.61 -7.11
C LEU A 91 -1.16 4.82 -6.29
N LEU A 92 -0.89 5.96 -6.95
CA LEU A 92 -0.57 7.21 -6.26
C LEU A 92 -1.81 7.76 -5.60
N LEU A 93 -1.66 8.23 -4.36
CA LEU A 93 -2.75 8.81 -3.60
C LEU A 93 -2.53 10.30 -3.39
N ASP A 94 -3.61 11.01 -3.13
CA ASP A 94 -3.57 12.41 -2.74
C ASP A 94 -3.90 12.47 -1.25
N ALA A 95 -2.91 12.84 -0.43
CA ALA A 95 -3.09 12.87 1.02
C ALA A 95 -4.10 13.92 1.50
N GLY A 96 -4.41 14.92 0.66
CA GLY A 96 -5.41 15.93 0.96
C GLY A 96 -6.83 15.53 0.61
N GLU A 97 -7.01 14.37 -0.02
CA GLU A 97 -8.30 13.86 -0.44
C GLU A 97 -8.68 12.62 0.35
N ASP A 98 -9.97 12.27 0.37
CA ASP A 98 -10.42 11.01 0.93
C ASP A 98 -9.84 9.85 0.12
N LEU A 99 -9.55 8.74 0.78
CA LEU A 99 -9.07 7.54 0.09
C LEU A 99 -10.13 7.04 -0.89
N PRO A 100 -9.72 6.66 -2.13
CA PRO A 100 -10.63 6.03 -3.08
C PRO A 100 -10.88 4.57 -2.68
N VAL A 101 -11.73 4.36 -1.68
CA VAL A 101 -11.94 3.06 -1.03
C VAL A 101 -12.35 1.98 -2.02
N GLU A 102 -13.33 2.28 -2.88
CA GLU A 102 -13.81 1.29 -3.86
C GLU A 102 -12.73 0.88 -4.85
N LEU A 103 -11.94 1.85 -5.32
CA LEU A 103 -10.84 1.60 -6.23
C LEU A 103 -9.76 0.73 -5.56
N ILE A 104 -9.41 1.05 -4.33
CA ILE A 104 -8.41 0.28 -3.57
C ILE A 104 -8.89 -1.16 -3.37
N MET A 105 -10.16 -1.35 -3.01
CA MET A 105 -10.72 -2.69 -2.83
C MET A 105 -10.75 -3.47 -4.13
N GLU A 106 -11.08 -2.81 -5.24
CA GLU A 106 -11.03 -3.44 -6.58
C GLU A 106 -9.63 -3.94 -6.91
N ILE A 107 -8.62 -3.09 -6.69
CA ILE A 107 -7.23 -3.43 -6.96
C ILE A 107 -6.75 -4.57 -6.05
N LEU A 108 -7.11 -4.53 -4.76
CA LEU A 108 -6.76 -5.62 -3.85
C LEU A 108 -7.40 -6.95 -4.27
N ASN A 109 -8.66 -6.91 -4.75
CA ASN A 109 -9.32 -8.10 -5.28
C ASN A 109 -8.57 -8.66 -6.48
N MET A 110 -8.15 -7.79 -7.39
CA MET A 110 -7.38 -8.22 -8.56
C MET A 110 -6.05 -8.84 -8.15
N ALA A 111 -5.36 -8.22 -7.21
CA ALA A 111 -4.08 -8.72 -6.72
C ALA A 111 -4.23 -10.06 -5.99
N ALA A 112 -5.27 -10.19 -5.17
CA ALA A 112 -5.53 -11.42 -4.42
C ALA A 112 -5.91 -12.59 -5.33
N ALA A 113 -6.49 -12.30 -6.49
CA ALA A 113 -6.91 -13.32 -7.46
C ALA A 113 -5.75 -13.84 -8.31
N LEU A 114 -4.58 -13.22 -8.27
CA LEU A 114 -3.42 -13.69 -9.02
C LEU A 114 -2.92 -15.04 -8.48
N PRO A 115 -2.42 -15.92 -9.37
CA PRO A 115 -1.87 -17.21 -8.93
C PRO A 115 -0.64 -17.11 -8.08
#